data_3604e19e9704ac0e19da3cdd1523397e
#
_entry.id   3604e19e9704ac0e19da3cdd1523397e
#
_cell.length_a   1.000
_cell.length_b   1.000
_cell.length_c   1.000
_cell.angle_alpha   90.00
_cell.angle_beta   90.00
_cell.angle_gamma   90.00
#
_symmetry.space_group_name_H-M   'P 1'
#
loop_
_entity.id
_entity.type
_entity.pdbx_description
1 polymer ?
#
loop_
_entity_poly.entity_id
_entity_poly.type
_entity_poly.pdbx_seq_one_letter_code
_entity_poly.pdbx_strand_id
1 'polypeptide(L)'
;MVNIIEPGAAVEMTVEQVPEKVAGKESVGVTDILKSFVSPNLVESMVNMDILPLIVFSLIFGGVLTTLGEPGKRAIDFFDTVNAAVMKIVHLLMYFAPIGVFALIASKLGAAGGGDLFLAELAKIGKYATTVISALLIHGLVVLPTVLYLTTRRNPATYFKNVTGALTTAFSTASSSATLPITIECAEENNRVSRKASLFVLPLGATVNMDGTALYESVAALFIAQMLGIELSFGEQMIVFLTATLAAVGAAGIPEAGLVTMVMVLQSVGLPLEGIGMLLSIDWFLDRCRTTVNVWGDSIGAAVVDTLEEKWVERGGEN
;
A
#
# COMPACT_ATOMS: atom_id res chain seq x y z
N MET A 1 -10.10 0.18 13.67
CA MET A 1 -10.25 -1.29 13.64
C MET A 1 -9.14 -1.98 14.39
N VAL A 2 -7.87 -1.80 14.06
CA VAL A 2 -6.76 -2.51 14.74
C VAL A 2 -6.76 -2.30 16.24
N ASN A 3 -6.98 -1.07 16.71
CA ASN A 3 -7.08 -0.73 18.14
C ASN A 3 -8.38 -1.23 18.84
N ILE A 4 -9.34 -1.80 18.08
CA ILE A 4 -10.59 -2.38 18.63
C ILE A 4 -10.50 -3.90 18.64
N ILE A 5 -9.95 -4.48 17.57
CA ILE A 5 -9.82 -5.95 17.42
C ILE A 5 -8.58 -6.45 18.15
N GLU A 6 -7.56 -5.59 18.31
CA GLU A 6 -6.27 -5.89 18.92
C GLU A 6 -5.71 -7.24 18.45
N PRO A 7 -5.51 -7.42 17.14
CA PRO A 7 -5.15 -8.71 16.59
C PRO A 7 -3.79 -9.23 17.09
N GLY A 8 -2.91 -8.34 17.54
CA GLY A 8 -1.58 -8.65 18.06
C GLY A 8 -1.50 -8.80 19.58
N ALA A 9 -2.49 -8.33 20.37
CA ALA A 9 -2.41 -8.26 21.83
C ALA A 9 -2.31 -9.62 22.55
N ALA A 10 -2.62 -10.74 21.88
CA ALA A 10 -2.51 -12.09 22.45
C ALA A 10 -1.18 -12.78 22.07
N VAL A 11 -0.21 -12.03 21.58
CA VAL A 11 1.01 -12.55 20.96
C VAL A 11 2.22 -11.98 21.68
N GLU A 12 2.83 -12.73 22.57
CA GLU A 12 4.16 -12.39 23.06
C GLU A 12 5.21 -12.92 22.07
N MET A 13 5.78 -12.05 21.25
CA MET A 13 7.09 -12.32 20.64
C MET A 13 8.15 -11.88 21.64
N THR A 14 8.90 -12.81 22.17
CA THR A 14 10.16 -12.52 22.84
C THR A 14 11.18 -12.12 21.77
N VAL A 15 11.28 -10.84 21.48
CA VAL A 15 12.46 -10.29 20.79
C VAL A 15 13.51 -10.04 21.86
N GLU A 16 14.67 -10.63 21.70
CA GLU A 16 15.78 -10.51 22.66
C GLU A 16 16.22 -9.06 22.95
N GLN A 17 15.83 -8.11 22.08
CA GLN A 17 16.02 -6.67 22.29
C GLN A 17 14.94 -5.88 21.54
N VAL A 18 14.12 -5.12 22.24
CA VAL A 18 13.33 -4.05 21.64
C VAL A 18 14.32 -3.01 21.07
N PRO A 19 14.22 -2.61 19.77
CA PRO A 19 15.16 -1.66 19.22
C PRO A 19 15.22 -0.38 20.05
N GLU A 20 16.42 0.11 20.31
CA GLU A 20 16.69 1.29 21.15
C GLU A 20 15.92 2.53 20.67
N LYS A 21 15.62 2.59 19.36
CA LYS A 21 14.77 3.61 18.73
C LYS A 21 13.33 3.66 19.27
N VAL A 22 12.83 2.57 19.85
CA VAL A 22 11.46 2.48 20.37
C VAL A 22 11.43 2.64 21.89
N ALA A 23 12.45 2.18 22.59
CA ALA A 23 12.48 2.09 24.06
C ALA A 23 12.57 3.46 24.78
N GLY A 24 12.81 4.57 24.09
CA GLY A 24 13.04 5.89 24.70
C GLY A 24 12.26 7.05 24.10
N LYS A 25 11.23 6.78 23.27
CA LYS A 25 10.48 7.87 22.63
C LYS A 25 9.46 8.51 23.58
N GLU A 26 9.63 9.81 23.83
CA GLU A 26 8.56 10.69 24.27
C GLU A 26 7.43 10.71 23.22
N SER A 27 6.20 10.98 23.63
CA SER A 27 5.05 11.04 22.73
C SER A 27 5.30 11.98 21.55
N VAL A 28 5.24 11.44 20.33
CA VAL A 28 5.46 12.20 19.09
C VAL A 28 4.39 13.27 18.92
N GLY A 29 4.79 14.52 18.93
CA GLY A 29 3.92 15.67 18.73
C GLY A 29 3.67 15.97 17.23
N VAL A 30 2.65 16.79 16.94
CA VAL A 30 2.34 17.24 15.55
C VAL A 30 3.55 17.95 14.91
N THR A 31 4.32 18.70 15.70
CA THR A 31 5.55 19.36 15.23
C THR A 31 6.64 18.38 14.80
N ASP A 32 6.74 17.24 15.46
CA ASP A 32 7.72 16.21 15.13
C ASP A 32 7.31 15.45 13.86
N ILE A 33 6.01 15.24 13.67
CA ILE A 33 5.46 14.72 12.41
C ILE A 33 5.81 15.68 11.26
N LEU A 34 5.58 16.98 11.41
CA LEU A 34 5.91 17.95 10.36
C LEU A 34 7.41 18.01 10.07
N LYS A 35 8.26 17.92 11.09
CA LYS A 35 9.72 17.88 10.92
C LYS A 35 10.17 16.60 10.19
N SER A 36 9.48 15.49 10.39
CA SER A 36 9.81 14.21 9.74
C SER A 36 9.64 14.21 8.21
N PHE A 37 8.92 15.20 7.64
CA PHE A 37 8.82 15.37 6.20
C PHE A 37 10.07 15.98 5.55
N VAL A 38 10.91 16.64 6.33
CA VAL A 38 12.06 17.40 5.79
C VAL A 38 13.34 16.96 6.48
N SER A 39 14.36 16.63 5.69
CA SER A 39 15.69 16.34 6.20
C SER A 39 16.67 17.48 5.85
N PRO A 40 17.54 17.87 6.76
CA PRO A 40 18.62 18.80 6.47
C PRO A 40 19.72 18.16 5.59
N ASN A 41 19.79 16.83 5.56
CA ASN A 41 20.79 16.07 4.80
C ASN A 41 20.21 14.77 4.24
N LEU A 42 19.90 14.77 2.95
CA LEU A 42 19.31 13.61 2.28
C LEU A 42 20.23 12.38 2.26
N VAL A 43 21.55 12.59 2.17
CA VAL A 43 22.51 11.48 2.17
C VAL A 43 22.53 10.80 3.54
N GLU A 44 22.48 11.57 4.60
CA GLU A 44 22.36 11.06 5.97
C GLU A 44 21.05 10.31 6.17
N SER A 45 19.93 10.84 5.63
CA SER A 45 18.64 10.14 5.64
C SER A 45 18.67 8.82 4.87
N MET A 46 19.42 8.73 3.76
CA MET A 46 19.62 7.48 3.03
C MET A 46 20.40 6.45 3.87
N VAL A 47 21.45 6.89 4.56
CA VAL A 47 22.28 6.01 5.43
C VAL A 47 21.50 5.54 6.65
N ASN A 48 20.72 6.44 7.27
CA ASN A 48 19.94 6.16 8.47
C ASN A 48 18.60 5.50 8.19
N MET A 49 18.24 5.32 6.89
CA MET A 49 16.95 4.79 6.46
C MET A 49 15.76 5.65 6.93
N ASP A 50 15.94 6.99 6.97
CA ASP A 50 14.85 7.92 7.24
C ASP A 50 13.99 8.09 5.97
N ILE A 51 13.02 7.22 5.82
CA ILE A 51 12.30 7.03 4.55
C ILE A 51 11.38 8.19 4.19
N LEU A 52 10.68 8.77 5.19
CA LEU A 52 9.65 9.78 4.95
C LEU A 52 10.18 11.04 4.24
N PRO A 53 11.29 11.67 4.67
CA PRO A 53 11.86 12.81 3.95
C PRO A 53 12.39 12.44 2.55
N LEU A 54 12.85 11.20 2.35
CA LEU A 54 13.28 10.72 1.03
C LEU A 54 12.11 10.62 0.06
N ILE A 55 10.96 10.10 0.50
CA ILE A 55 9.74 10.04 -0.32
C ILE A 55 9.27 11.46 -0.68
N VAL A 56 9.17 12.35 0.32
CA VAL A 56 8.72 13.74 0.09
C VAL A 56 9.65 14.46 -0.90
N PHE A 57 10.97 14.33 -0.70
CA PHE A 57 11.93 14.89 -1.66
C PHE A 57 11.75 14.31 -3.06
N SER A 58 11.59 13.00 -3.20
CA SER A 58 11.44 12.33 -4.49
C SER A 58 10.18 12.78 -5.23
N LEU A 59 9.07 12.97 -4.51
CA LEU A 59 7.83 13.49 -5.09
C LEU A 59 7.99 14.93 -5.61
N ILE A 60 8.61 15.80 -4.80
CA ILE A 60 8.88 17.20 -5.19
C ILE A 60 9.85 17.23 -6.36
N PHE A 61 10.96 16.48 -6.29
CA PHE A 61 11.98 16.45 -7.33
C PHE A 61 11.41 15.90 -8.65
N GLY A 62 10.65 14.80 -8.61
CA GLY A 62 9.96 14.25 -9.77
C GLY A 62 9.00 15.27 -10.40
N GLY A 63 8.19 15.94 -9.57
CA GLY A 63 7.30 17.02 -10.03
C GLY A 63 8.05 18.16 -10.69
N VAL A 64 9.18 18.60 -10.15
CA VAL A 64 10.03 19.64 -10.76
C VAL A 64 10.61 19.17 -12.09
N LEU A 65 11.05 17.93 -12.21
CA LEU A 65 11.60 17.38 -13.46
C LEU A 65 10.59 17.48 -14.63
N THR A 66 9.30 17.30 -14.37
CA THR A 66 8.26 17.42 -15.42
C THR A 66 8.15 18.83 -15.99
N THR A 67 8.58 19.86 -15.27
CA THR A 67 8.52 21.27 -15.69
C THR A 67 9.73 21.72 -16.51
N LEU A 68 10.82 20.93 -16.55
CA LEU A 68 12.08 21.32 -17.20
C LEU A 68 12.15 21.02 -18.71
N GLY A 69 11.08 20.49 -19.31
CA GLY A 69 11.07 20.13 -20.73
C GLY A 69 12.08 19.03 -21.08
N GLU A 70 12.80 19.15 -22.19
CA GLU A 70 13.73 18.11 -22.69
C GLU A 70 14.85 17.70 -21.71
N PRO A 71 15.50 18.60 -20.93
CA PRO A 71 16.44 18.20 -19.90
C PRO A 71 15.79 17.35 -18.80
N GLY A 72 14.60 17.72 -18.37
CA GLY A 72 13.84 16.98 -17.35
C GLY A 72 13.45 15.59 -17.85
N LYS A 73 13.00 15.49 -19.11
CA LYS A 73 12.66 14.20 -19.74
C LYS A 73 13.85 13.23 -19.73
N ARG A 74 15.05 13.67 -20.05
CA ARG A 74 16.26 12.83 -20.00
C ARG A 74 16.55 12.31 -18.59
N ALA A 75 16.33 13.11 -17.57
CA ALA A 75 16.48 12.68 -16.19
C ALA A 75 15.39 11.65 -15.80
N ILE A 76 14.14 11.87 -16.20
CA ILE A 76 13.04 10.92 -15.99
C ILE A 76 13.36 9.58 -16.65
N ASP A 77 13.75 9.58 -17.94
CA ASP A 77 14.13 8.35 -18.69
C ASP A 77 15.29 7.59 -18.00
N PHE A 78 16.23 8.32 -17.40
CA PHE A 78 17.31 7.71 -16.60
C PHE A 78 16.76 7.00 -15.36
N PHE A 79 15.91 7.68 -14.55
CA PHE A 79 15.32 7.07 -13.36
C PHE A 79 14.38 5.91 -13.71
N ASP A 80 13.62 6.00 -14.79
CA ASP A 80 12.79 4.91 -15.29
C ASP A 80 13.64 3.68 -15.67
N THR A 81 14.79 3.89 -16.30
CA THR A 81 15.72 2.81 -16.63
C THR A 81 16.30 2.16 -15.37
N VAL A 82 16.68 2.98 -14.37
CA VAL A 82 17.18 2.48 -13.07
C VAL A 82 16.09 1.69 -12.36
N ASN A 83 14.88 2.23 -12.31
CA ASN A 83 13.73 1.56 -11.72
C ASN A 83 13.46 0.21 -12.40
N ALA A 84 13.43 0.17 -13.74
CA ALA A 84 13.24 -1.07 -14.50
C ALA A 84 14.33 -2.11 -14.20
N ALA A 85 15.58 -1.68 -14.04
CA ALA A 85 16.68 -2.57 -13.69
C ALA A 85 16.53 -3.14 -12.28
N VAL A 86 16.19 -2.29 -11.29
CA VAL A 86 15.94 -2.71 -9.90
C VAL A 86 14.76 -3.68 -9.85
N MET A 87 13.65 -3.37 -10.53
CA MET A 87 12.49 -4.24 -10.58
C MET A 87 12.81 -5.60 -11.19
N LYS A 88 13.69 -5.66 -12.20
CA LYS A 88 14.15 -6.92 -12.77
C LYS A 88 14.97 -7.75 -11.77
N ILE A 89 15.76 -7.10 -10.91
CA ILE A 89 16.47 -7.77 -9.80
C ILE A 89 15.46 -8.33 -8.79
N VAL A 90 14.46 -7.54 -8.40
CA VAL A 90 13.37 -7.97 -7.50
C VAL A 90 12.67 -9.20 -8.09
N HIS A 91 12.25 -9.15 -9.35
CA HIS A 91 11.66 -10.32 -10.03
C HIS A 91 12.54 -11.56 -10.00
N LEU A 92 13.85 -11.39 -10.18
CA LEU A 92 14.80 -12.52 -10.10
C LEU A 92 14.82 -13.13 -8.69
N LEU A 93 14.83 -12.28 -7.65
CA LEU A 93 14.79 -12.74 -6.25
C LEU A 93 13.45 -13.43 -5.92
N MET A 94 12.33 -12.96 -6.49
CA MET A 94 11.00 -13.53 -6.29
C MET A 94 10.87 -14.98 -6.80
N TYR A 95 11.72 -15.45 -7.72
CA TYR A 95 11.79 -16.89 -8.07
C TYR A 95 12.15 -17.76 -6.86
N PHE A 96 12.87 -17.22 -5.89
CA PHE A 96 13.26 -17.93 -4.68
C PHE A 96 12.24 -17.72 -3.53
N ALA A 97 11.28 -16.81 -3.68
CA ALA A 97 10.30 -16.50 -2.64
C ALA A 97 9.52 -17.74 -2.14
N PRO A 98 9.04 -18.67 -2.99
CA PRO A 98 8.33 -19.86 -2.50
C PRO A 98 9.17 -20.71 -1.55
N ILE A 99 10.49 -20.83 -1.82
CA ILE A 99 11.43 -21.57 -0.96
C ILE A 99 11.62 -20.82 0.36
N GLY A 100 11.84 -19.51 0.29
CA GLY A 100 11.99 -18.65 1.47
C GLY A 100 10.75 -18.66 2.36
N VAL A 101 9.56 -18.50 1.78
CA VAL A 101 8.28 -18.55 2.49
C VAL A 101 8.07 -19.91 3.15
N PHE A 102 8.30 -21.00 2.42
CA PHE A 102 8.22 -22.36 2.98
C PHE A 102 9.17 -22.53 4.17
N ALA A 103 10.43 -22.11 4.03
CA ALA A 103 11.43 -22.22 5.11
C ALA A 103 11.04 -21.39 6.34
N LEU A 104 10.53 -20.16 6.15
CA LEU A 104 10.06 -19.31 7.24
C LEU A 104 8.86 -19.91 7.97
N ILE A 105 7.86 -20.40 7.23
CA ILE A 105 6.69 -21.07 7.81
C ILE A 105 7.13 -22.33 8.57
N ALA A 106 7.94 -23.19 7.93
CA ALA A 106 8.41 -24.42 8.55
C ALA A 106 9.23 -24.15 9.83
N SER A 107 10.06 -23.11 9.82
CA SER A 107 10.82 -22.68 11.01
C SER A 107 9.89 -22.22 12.15
N LYS A 108 8.92 -21.35 11.85
CA LYS A 108 7.94 -20.85 12.84
C LYS A 108 7.08 -21.97 13.40
N LEU A 109 6.55 -22.84 12.55
CA LEU A 109 5.73 -23.98 12.98
C LEU A 109 6.54 -25.02 13.75
N GLY A 110 7.78 -25.27 13.34
CA GLY A 110 8.70 -26.16 14.06
C GLY A 110 9.09 -25.62 15.44
N ALA A 111 9.35 -24.33 15.54
CA ALA A 111 9.64 -23.65 16.81
C ALA A 111 8.44 -23.66 17.78
N ALA A 112 7.22 -23.63 17.25
CA ALA A 112 5.99 -23.72 18.08
C ALA A 112 5.77 -25.10 18.72
N GLY A 113 6.52 -26.13 18.33
CA GLY A 113 6.51 -27.46 19.00
C GLY A 113 5.25 -28.28 18.72
N GLY A 114 4.34 -27.87 17.85
CA GLY A 114 3.10 -28.58 17.50
C GLY A 114 1.95 -28.42 18.54
N GLY A 115 0.83 -29.13 18.31
CA GLY A 115 -0.32 -29.12 19.21
C GLY A 115 -1.00 -27.76 19.40
N ASP A 116 -1.31 -27.40 20.63
CA ASP A 116 -2.04 -26.17 20.98
C ASP A 116 -1.27 -24.91 20.66
N LEU A 117 0.06 -24.93 20.73
CA LEU A 117 0.91 -23.79 20.36
C LEU A 117 0.85 -23.51 18.86
N PHE A 118 0.81 -24.57 18.04
CA PHE A 118 0.61 -24.43 16.59
C PHE A 118 -0.77 -23.82 16.27
N LEU A 119 -1.83 -24.27 16.93
CA LEU A 119 -3.16 -23.70 16.75
C LEU A 119 -3.24 -22.24 17.19
N ALA A 120 -2.51 -21.88 18.24
CA ALA A 120 -2.39 -20.49 18.68
C ALA A 120 -1.72 -19.60 17.63
N GLU A 121 -0.62 -20.08 17.00
CA GLU A 121 0.05 -19.34 15.92
C GLU A 121 -0.87 -19.15 14.69
N LEU A 122 -1.60 -20.20 14.29
CA LEU A 122 -2.60 -20.09 13.22
C LEU A 122 -3.72 -19.10 13.56
N ALA A 123 -4.18 -19.09 14.81
CA ALA A 123 -5.21 -18.16 15.25
C ALA A 123 -4.75 -16.69 15.18
N LYS A 124 -3.48 -16.41 15.46
CA LYS A 124 -2.88 -15.08 15.34
C LYS A 124 -2.89 -14.59 13.88
N ILE A 125 -2.40 -15.42 12.96
CA ILE A 125 -2.41 -15.13 11.51
C ILE A 125 -3.87 -14.95 11.04
N GLY A 126 -4.80 -15.76 11.53
CA GLY A 126 -6.22 -15.67 11.25
C GLY A 126 -6.83 -14.34 11.71
N LYS A 127 -6.52 -13.87 12.92
CA LYS A 127 -6.97 -12.57 13.43
C LYS A 127 -6.42 -11.42 12.59
N TYR A 128 -5.14 -11.45 12.25
CA TYR A 128 -4.52 -10.46 11.37
C TYR A 128 -5.21 -10.43 10.00
N ALA A 129 -5.31 -11.58 9.33
CA ALA A 129 -5.97 -11.69 8.03
C ALA A 129 -7.42 -11.18 8.07
N THR A 130 -8.18 -11.55 9.09
CA THR A 130 -9.56 -11.08 9.28
C THR A 130 -9.61 -9.58 9.46
N THR A 131 -8.68 -8.98 10.19
CA THR A 131 -8.61 -7.53 10.39
C THR A 131 -8.33 -6.81 9.08
N VAL A 132 -7.35 -7.27 8.29
CA VAL A 132 -7.03 -6.71 6.97
C VAL A 132 -8.22 -6.84 6.02
N ILE A 133 -8.79 -8.05 5.89
CA ILE A 133 -9.92 -8.29 4.99
C ILE A 133 -11.14 -7.44 5.38
N SER A 134 -11.44 -7.34 6.68
CA SER A 134 -12.57 -6.52 7.15
C SER A 134 -12.34 -5.03 6.84
N ALA A 135 -11.11 -4.54 6.99
CA ALA A 135 -10.77 -3.16 6.65
C ALA A 135 -10.87 -2.92 5.13
N LEU A 136 -10.36 -3.84 4.30
CA LEU A 136 -10.50 -3.79 2.84
C LEU A 136 -11.97 -3.84 2.40
N LEU A 137 -12.80 -4.68 3.03
CA LEU A 137 -14.22 -4.74 2.74
C LEU A 137 -14.94 -3.44 3.11
N ILE A 138 -14.66 -2.84 4.26
CA ILE A 138 -15.23 -1.54 4.62
C ILE A 138 -14.81 -0.48 3.61
N HIS A 139 -13.52 -0.44 3.24
CA HIS A 139 -13.03 0.51 2.26
C HIS A 139 -13.68 0.28 0.87
N GLY A 140 -13.65 -0.95 0.39
CA GLY A 140 -14.17 -1.31 -0.94
C GLY A 140 -15.69 -1.26 -1.08
N LEU A 141 -16.45 -1.58 -0.02
CA LEU A 141 -17.92 -1.67 -0.08
C LEU A 141 -18.64 -0.47 0.51
N VAL A 142 -17.97 0.34 1.33
CA VAL A 142 -18.58 1.51 1.96
C VAL A 142 -17.90 2.80 1.51
N VAL A 143 -16.58 2.94 1.71
CA VAL A 143 -15.87 4.20 1.45
C VAL A 143 -15.86 4.51 -0.05
N LEU A 144 -15.31 3.63 -0.86
CA LEU A 144 -15.18 3.84 -2.31
C LEU A 144 -16.54 4.02 -3.02
N PRO A 145 -17.58 3.19 -2.75
CA PRO A 145 -18.93 3.44 -3.30
C PRO A 145 -19.54 4.76 -2.85
N THR A 146 -19.27 5.19 -1.61
CA THR A 146 -19.74 6.48 -1.10
C THR A 146 -19.08 7.64 -1.86
N VAL A 147 -17.75 7.58 -2.08
CA VAL A 147 -17.02 8.55 -2.90
C VAL A 147 -17.61 8.61 -4.31
N LEU A 148 -17.78 7.48 -4.97
CA LEU A 148 -18.39 7.41 -6.30
C LEU A 148 -19.76 8.09 -6.33
N TYR A 149 -20.66 7.72 -5.41
CA TYR A 149 -22.02 8.26 -5.39
C TYR A 149 -22.06 9.76 -5.12
N LEU A 150 -21.30 10.23 -4.13
CA LEU A 150 -21.32 11.65 -3.75
C LEU A 150 -20.74 12.55 -4.85
N THR A 151 -19.73 12.10 -5.58
CA THR A 151 -19.04 12.91 -6.58
C THR A 151 -19.71 12.85 -7.96
N THR A 152 -20.09 11.64 -8.40
CA THR A 152 -20.56 11.37 -9.76
C THR A 152 -22.08 11.17 -9.86
N ARG A 153 -22.76 10.88 -8.77
CA ARG A 153 -24.18 10.45 -8.72
C ARG A 153 -24.46 9.14 -9.46
N ARG A 154 -23.44 8.41 -9.91
CA ARG A 154 -23.59 7.09 -10.52
C ARG A 154 -24.01 6.07 -9.46
N ASN A 155 -24.81 5.07 -9.84
CA ASN A 155 -25.21 3.98 -8.93
C ASN A 155 -24.03 3.04 -8.67
N PRO A 156 -23.54 2.92 -7.41
CA PRO A 156 -22.35 2.12 -7.11
C PRO A 156 -22.51 0.63 -7.41
N ALA A 157 -23.70 0.06 -7.21
CA ALA A 157 -23.94 -1.36 -7.45
C ALA A 157 -23.88 -1.70 -8.94
N THR A 158 -24.45 -0.85 -9.79
CA THR A 158 -24.37 -1.00 -11.25
C THR A 158 -22.93 -0.81 -11.73
N TYR A 159 -22.25 0.21 -11.21
CA TYR A 159 -20.87 0.51 -11.56
C TYR A 159 -19.94 -0.66 -11.18
N PHE A 160 -20.07 -1.21 -9.97
CA PHE A 160 -19.34 -2.38 -9.49
C PHE A 160 -19.58 -3.60 -10.41
N LYS A 161 -20.83 -3.90 -10.75
CA LYS A 161 -21.16 -5.00 -11.67
C LYS A 161 -20.46 -4.86 -13.02
N ASN A 162 -20.38 -3.65 -13.52
CA ASN A 162 -19.77 -3.35 -14.83
C ASN A 162 -18.23 -3.50 -14.83
N VAL A 163 -17.57 -3.39 -13.69
CA VAL A 163 -16.11 -3.58 -13.56
C VAL A 163 -15.71 -4.96 -13.02
N THR A 164 -16.66 -5.87 -12.80
CA THR A 164 -16.38 -7.21 -12.23
C THR A 164 -15.30 -7.96 -13.01
N GLY A 165 -15.23 -7.80 -14.34
CA GLY A 165 -14.18 -8.40 -15.18
C GLY A 165 -12.78 -7.94 -14.78
N ALA A 166 -12.59 -6.63 -14.53
CA ALA A 166 -11.34 -6.09 -14.06
C ALA A 166 -11.02 -6.57 -12.62
N LEU A 167 -12.01 -6.56 -11.71
CA LEU A 167 -11.81 -6.98 -10.32
C LEU A 167 -11.44 -8.47 -10.21
N THR A 168 -12.05 -9.34 -10.99
CA THR A 168 -11.69 -10.77 -11.01
C THR A 168 -10.32 -11.01 -11.62
N THR A 169 -9.92 -10.22 -12.62
CA THR A 169 -8.58 -10.28 -13.19
C THR A 169 -7.54 -9.77 -12.19
N ALA A 170 -7.81 -8.68 -11.48
CA ALA A 170 -6.95 -8.15 -10.42
C ALA A 170 -6.75 -9.18 -9.29
N PHE A 171 -7.81 -9.83 -8.86
CA PHE A 171 -7.73 -10.92 -7.87
C PHE A 171 -6.90 -12.11 -8.37
N SER A 172 -7.02 -12.46 -9.64
CA SER A 172 -6.29 -13.60 -10.23
C SER A 172 -4.81 -13.31 -10.41
N THR A 173 -4.47 -12.10 -10.90
CA THR A 173 -3.10 -11.71 -11.26
C THR A 173 -2.31 -11.12 -10.09
N ALA A 174 -2.98 -10.59 -9.06
CA ALA A 174 -2.40 -9.77 -8.01
C ALA A 174 -1.57 -8.58 -8.59
N SER A 175 -1.97 -8.05 -9.76
CA SER A 175 -1.22 -6.99 -10.45
C SER A 175 -2.17 -5.99 -11.09
N SER A 176 -2.16 -4.75 -10.60
CA SER A 176 -2.93 -3.64 -11.20
C SER A 176 -2.44 -3.34 -12.62
N SER A 177 -1.13 -3.41 -12.87
CA SER A 177 -0.55 -3.19 -14.19
C SER A 177 -0.95 -4.26 -15.21
N ALA A 178 -0.97 -5.54 -14.82
CA ALA A 178 -1.44 -6.62 -15.71
C ALA A 178 -2.95 -6.55 -15.97
N THR A 179 -3.72 -5.98 -15.05
CA THR A 179 -5.19 -5.82 -15.16
C THR A 179 -5.57 -4.58 -15.98
N LEU A 180 -4.67 -3.61 -16.14
CA LEU A 180 -4.93 -2.31 -16.72
C LEU A 180 -5.71 -2.33 -18.05
N PRO A 181 -5.39 -3.16 -19.04
CA PRO A 181 -6.16 -3.21 -20.30
C PRO A 181 -7.65 -3.51 -20.07
N ILE A 182 -7.96 -4.45 -19.19
CA ILE A 182 -9.34 -4.85 -18.88
C ILE A 182 -10.02 -3.77 -18.03
N THR A 183 -9.28 -3.08 -17.16
CA THR A 183 -9.81 -1.95 -16.38
C THR A 183 -10.23 -0.80 -17.31
N ILE A 184 -9.42 -0.49 -18.33
CA ILE A 184 -9.74 0.51 -19.35
C ILE A 184 -11.00 0.11 -20.12
N GLU A 185 -11.07 -1.12 -20.61
CA GLU A 185 -12.25 -1.64 -21.33
C GLU A 185 -13.52 -1.54 -20.47
N CYS A 186 -13.48 -2.01 -19.23
CA CYS A 186 -14.62 -1.92 -18.31
C CYS A 186 -15.04 -0.47 -18.01
N ALA A 187 -14.09 0.45 -17.87
CA ALA A 187 -14.38 1.84 -17.62
C ALA A 187 -15.02 2.52 -18.82
N GLU A 188 -14.45 2.35 -20.03
CA GLU A 188 -14.92 3.00 -21.25
C GLU A 188 -16.23 2.36 -21.77
N GLU A 189 -16.26 1.06 -21.96
CA GLU A 189 -17.38 0.40 -22.64
C GLU A 189 -18.57 0.15 -21.71
N ASN A 190 -18.33 -0.30 -20.48
CA ASN A 190 -19.40 -0.69 -19.57
C ASN A 190 -19.88 0.48 -18.71
N ASN A 191 -18.99 1.38 -18.31
CA ASN A 191 -19.29 2.49 -17.40
C ASN A 191 -19.30 3.87 -18.10
N ARG A 192 -19.01 3.93 -19.40
CA ARG A 192 -19.04 5.17 -20.19
C ARG A 192 -18.18 6.28 -19.59
N VAL A 193 -17.03 5.94 -19.04
CA VAL A 193 -16.01 6.90 -18.66
C VAL A 193 -15.33 7.36 -19.95
N SER A 194 -15.09 8.65 -20.10
CA SER A 194 -14.45 9.18 -21.29
C SER A 194 -13.06 8.56 -21.50
N ARG A 195 -12.70 8.35 -22.76
CA ARG A 195 -11.37 7.83 -23.13
C ARG A 195 -10.24 8.70 -22.59
N LYS A 196 -10.44 10.01 -22.53
CA LYS A 196 -9.47 10.98 -22.01
C LYS A 196 -9.20 10.72 -20.52
N ALA A 197 -10.25 10.60 -19.70
CA ALA A 197 -10.13 10.29 -18.28
C ALA A 197 -9.55 8.88 -18.05
N SER A 198 -10.03 7.88 -18.79
CA SER A 198 -9.56 6.49 -18.66
C SER A 198 -8.07 6.37 -18.96
N LEU A 199 -7.60 6.89 -20.09
CA LEU A 199 -6.18 6.79 -20.50
C LEU A 199 -5.23 7.63 -19.66
N PHE A 200 -5.73 8.63 -18.95
CA PHE A 200 -4.93 9.42 -18.00
C PHE A 200 -4.92 8.80 -16.61
N VAL A 201 -6.10 8.52 -16.05
CA VAL A 201 -6.22 8.12 -14.64
C VAL A 201 -5.82 6.67 -14.39
N LEU A 202 -6.25 5.73 -15.24
CA LEU A 202 -6.05 4.31 -14.96
C LEU A 202 -4.58 3.87 -15.03
N PRO A 203 -3.77 4.30 -16.01
CA PRO A 203 -2.34 3.99 -16.01
C PRO A 203 -1.60 4.61 -14.80
N LEU A 204 -1.97 5.83 -14.42
CA LEU A 204 -1.42 6.50 -13.25
C LEU A 204 -1.87 5.77 -11.97
N GLY A 205 -3.15 5.44 -11.85
CA GLY A 205 -3.73 4.73 -10.71
C GLY A 205 -3.08 3.39 -10.46
N ALA A 206 -2.82 2.62 -11.52
CA ALA A 206 -2.18 1.31 -11.42
C ALA A 206 -0.82 1.31 -10.69
N THR A 207 -0.21 2.47 -10.47
CA THR A 207 1.05 2.65 -9.72
C THR A 207 0.93 3.61 -8.54
N VAL A 208 0.06 4.62 -8.60
CA VAL A 208 -0.02 5.70 -7.60
C VAL A 208 -1.18 5.48 -6.62
N ASN A 209 -2.29 4.90 -7.07
CA ASN A 209 -3.48 4.70 -6.24
C ASN A 209 -3.51 3.30 -5.64
N MET A 210 -2.65 3.08 -4.65
CA MET A 210 -2.49 1.81 -3.95
C MET A 210 -3.15 1.85 -2.56
N ASP A 211 -4.42 2.24 -2.50
CA ASP A 211 -5.18 2.43 -1.27
C ASP A 211 -5.36 1.15 -0.44
N GLY A 212 -5.58 0.01 -1.09
CA GLY A 212 -5.60 -1.29 -0.44
C GLY A 212 -4.24 -1.68 0.12
N THR A 213 -3.14 -1.32 -0.55
CA THR A 213 -1.78 -1.56 -0.10
C THR A 213 -1.45 -0.69 1.12
N ALA A 214 -1.74 0.61 1.08
CA ALA A 214 -1.53 1.52 2.21
C ALA A 214 -2.30 1.07 3.47
N LEU A 215 -3.54 0.60 3.29
CA LEU A 215 -4.35 0.05 4.37
C LEU A 215 -3.72 -1.23 4.96
N TYR A 216 -3.29 -2.15 4.11
CA TYR A 216 -2.62 -3.38 4.52
C TYR A 216 -1.35 -3.10 5.32
N GLU A 217 -0.48 -2.21 4.83
CA GLU A 217 0.77 -1.83 5.50
C GLU A 217 0.53 -1.19 6.86
N SER A 218 -0.47 -0.31 6.96
CA SER A 218 -0.85 0.32 8.22
C SER A 218 -1.34 -0.71 9.24
N VAL A 219 -2.18 -1.66 8.82
CA VAL A 219 -2.65 -2.75 9.70
C VAL A 219 -1.50 -3.65 10.11
N ALA A 220 -0.58 -3.96 9.20
CA ALA A 220 0.58 -4.81 9.47
C ALA A 220 1.52 -4.17 10.50
N ALA A 221 1.84 -2.88 10.36
CA ALA A 221 2.70 -2.18 11.30
C ALA A 221 2.09 -2.13 12.71
N LEU A 222 0.81 -1.81 12.82
CA LEU A 222 0.10 -1.80 14.10
C LEU A 222 0.00 -3.22 14.71
N PHE A 223 -0.20 -4.23 13.89
CA PHE A 223 -0.21 -5.63 14.35
C PHE A 223 1.14 -6.06 14.91
N ILE A 224 2.24 -5.74 14.20
CA ILE A 224 3.61 -6.04 14.65
C ILE A 224 3.91 -5.30 15.96
N ALA A 225 3.52 -4.02 16.08
CA ALA A 225 3.69 -3.28 17.32
C ALA A 225 2.97 -3.96 18.50
N GLN A 226 1.70 -4.34 18.30
CA GLN A 226 0.91 -5.05 19.32
C GLN A 226 1.53 -6.39 19.70
N MET A 227 2.05 -7.16 18.73
CA MET A 227 2.74 -8.42 18.98
C MET A 227 3.99 -8.29 19.86
N LEU A 228 4.66 -7.15 19.76
CA LEU A 228 5.86 -6.84 20.51
C LEU A 228 5.57 -6.15 21.85
N GLY A 229 4.28 -5.96 22.18
CA GLY A 229 3.88 -5.20 23.37
C GLY A 229 4.24 -3.73 23.30
N ILE A 230 4.47 -3.18 22.08
CA ILE A 230 4.82 -1.79 21.85
C ILE A 230 3.53 -0.99 21.68
N GLU A 231 3.25 -0.09 22.59
CA GLU A 231 2.15 0.84 22.49
C GLU A 231 2.57 2.04 21.65
N LEU A 232 2.06 2.11 20.41
CA LEU A 232 2.26 3.28 19.56
C LEU A 232 1.33 4.40 19.99
N SER A 233 1.90 5.55 20.30
CA SER A 233 1.15 6.79 20.55
C SER A 233 0.34 7.19 19.30
N PHE A 234 -0.66 8.05 19.47
CA PHE A 234 -1.44 8.57 18.35
C PHE A 234 -0.55 9.22 17.27
N GLY A 235 0.51 9.93 17.68
CA GLY A 235 1.47 10.53 16.77
C GLY A 235 2.21 9.50 15.93
N GLU A 236 2.68 8.41 16.53
CA GLU A 236 3.36 7.31 15.81
C GLU A 236 2.40 6.57 14.88
N GLN A 237 1.14 6.33 15.30
CA GLN A 237 0.12 5.77 14.41
C GLN A 237 -0.14 6.69 13.21
N MET A 238 -0.08 8.01 13.40
CA MET A 238 -0.21 8.98 12.30
C MET A 238 0.99 8.92 11.37
N ILE A 239 2.22 8.73 11.89
CA ILE A 239 3.41 8.50 11.06
C ILE A 239 3.26 7.21 10.26
N VAL A 240 2.80 6.11 10.86
CA VAL A 240 2.50 4.86 10.15
C VAL A 240 1.53 5.12 9.00
N PHE A 241 0.41 5.80 9.27
CA PHE A 241 -0.59 6.12 8.25
C PHE A 241 -0.01 6.94 7.09
N LEU A 242 0.70 8.01 7.40
CA LEU A 242 1.29 8.89 6.39
C LEU A 242 2.38 8.17 5.58
N THR A 243 3.26 7.43 6.25
CA THR A 243 4.33 6.68 5.57
C THR A 243 3.75 5.57 4.71
N ALA A 244 2.76 4.82 5.20
CA ALA A 244 2.10 3.78 4.41
C ALA A 244 1.41 4.38 3.16
N THR A 245 0.73 5.52 3.31
CA THR A 245 0.10 6.21 2.17
C THR A 245 1.14 6.65 1.14
N LEU A 246 2.24 7.27 1.59
CA LEU A 246 3.28 7.76 0.68
C LEU A 246 4.12 6.62 0.09
N ALA A 247 4.42 5.58 0.86
CA ALA A 247 5.13 4.40 0.38
C ALA A 247 4.31 3.65 -0.67
N ALA A 248 3.01 3.53 -0.45
CA ALA A 248 2.09 2.91 -1.39
C ALA A 248 2.03 3.64 -2.75
N VAL A 249 2.18 4.98 -2.77
CA VAL A 249 2.30 5.77 -4.02
C VAL A 249 3.53 5.34 -4.85
N GLY A 250 4.60 4.89 -4.20
CA GLY A 250 5.81 4.38 -4.86
C GLY A 250 5.79 2.87 -5.13
N ALA A 251 4.75 2.17 -4.71
CA ALA A 251 4.65 0.73 -4.94
C ALA A 251 4.39 0.43 -6.43
N ALA A 252 5.09 -0.57 -6.97
CA ALA A 252 4.85 -1.01 -8.33
C ALA A 252 3.52 -1.80 -8.42
N GLY A 253 2.82 -1.68 -9.54
CA GLY A 253 1.57 -2.43 -9.79
C GLY A 253 1.77 -3.92 -10.11
N ILE A 254 2.68 -4.58 -9.39
CA ILE A 254 3.10 -5.97 -9.57
C ILE A 254 2.83 -6.78 -8.29
N PRO A 255 2.75 -8.12 -8.39
CA PRO A 255 2.56 -8.97 -7.21
C PRO A 255 3.61 -8.72 -6.11
N GLU A 256 3.16 -8.77 -4.86
CA GLU A 256 3.97 -8.67 -3.64
C GLU A 256 4.74 -7.34 -3.45
N ALA A 257 4.46 -6.30 -4.23
CA ALA A 257 5.11 -4.99 -4.09
C ALA A 257 4.91 -4.38 -2.68
N GLY A 258 3.78 -4.61 -2.04
CA GLY A 258 3.48 -4.15 -0.68
C GLY A 258 4.39 -4.72 0.41
N LEU A 259 5.08 -5.84 0.18
CA LEU A 259 6.08 -6.35 1.13
C LEU A 259 7.33 -5.48 1.16
N VAL A 260 7.72 -4.94 0.01
CA VAL A 260 8.88 -4.05 -0.10
C VAL A 260 8.59 -2.72 0.59
N THR A 261 7.42 -2.15 0.34
CA THR A 261 7.01 -0.87 0.92
C THR A 261 6.69 -0.99 2.42
N MET A 262 6.24 -2.16 2.89
CA MET A 262 6.07 -2.44 4.32
C MET A 262 7.36 -2.27 5.13
N VAL A 263 8.52 -2.65 4.58
CA VAL A 263 9.82 -2.41 5.23
C VAL A 263 10.01 -0.93 5.55
N MET A 264 9.65 -0.05 4.61
CA MET A 264 9.73 1.40 4.81
C MET A 264 8.83 1.88 5.95
N VAL A 265 7.60 1.35 6.01
CA VAL A 265 6.62 1.72 7.05
C VAL A 265 7.12 1.29 8.43
N LEU A 266 7.61 0.07 8.59
CA LEU A 266 8.15 -0.42 9.87
C LEU A 266 9.36 0.40 10.33
N GLN A 267 10.28 0.70 9.41
CA GLN A 267 11.47 1.49 9.72
C GLN A 267 11.13 2.93 10.14
N SER A 268 10.07 3.52 9.58
CA SER A 268 9.67 4.90 9.92
C SER A 268 9.30 5.07 11.40
N VAL A 269 8.83 4.01 12.04
CA VAL A 269 8.47 3.99 13.47
C VAL A 269 9.41 3.14 14.31
N GLY A 270 10.51 2.64 13.71
CA GLY A 270 11.53 1.87 14.39
C GLY A 270 11.13 0.45 14.76
N LEU A 271 10.09 -0.11 14.13
CA LEU A 271 9.66 -1.48 14.38
C LEU A 271 10.61 -2.48 13.71
N PRO A 272 10.85 -3.64 14.34
CA PRO A 272 11.72 -4.68 13.80
C PRO A 272 11.10 -5.38 12.58
N LEU A 273 11.95 -5.75 11.62
CA LEU A 273 11.52 -6.37 10.37
C LEU A 273 11.20 -7.87 10.50
N GLU A 274 11.61 -8.50 11.60
CA GLU A 274 11.40 -9.92 11.89
C GLU A 274 9.91 -10.30 11.92
N GLY A 275 9.04 -9.34 12.26
CA GLY A 275 7.58 -9.50 12.23
C GLY A 275 7.02 -9.80 10.84
N ILE A 276 7.69 -9.34 9.77
CA ILE A 276 7.27 -9.59 8.38
C ILE A 276 7.21 -11.09 8.07
N GLY A 277 8.14 -11.88 8.61
CA GLY A 277 8.20 -13.31 8.35
C GLY A 277 6.91 -14.08 8.68
N MET A 278 6.14 -13.64 9.66
CA MET A 278 4.82 -14.20 9.97
C MET A 278 3.78 -13.81 8.92
N LEU A 279 3.81 -12.56 8.47
CA LEU A 279 2.84 -12.02 7.51
C LEU A 279 2.99 -12.65 6.12
N LEU A 280 4.20 -13.02 5.73
CA LEU A 280 4.50 -13.67 4.44
C LEU A 280 3.67 -14.95 4.23
N SER A 281 3.29 -15.64 5.30
CA SER A 281 2.52 -16.89 5.21
C SER A 281 1.14 -16.72 4.58
N ILE A 282 0.52 -15.56 4.73
CA ILE A 282 -0.83 -15.24 4.22
C ILE A 282 -0.81 -14.12 3.16
N ASP A 283 0.33 -13.47 2.95
CA ASP A 283 0.44 -12.30 2.08
C ASP A 283 0.00 -12.58 0.65
N TRP A 284 0.34 -13.74 0.10
CA TRP A 284 -0.08 -14.16 -1.26
C TRP A 284 -1.61 -14.08 -1.48
N PHE A 285 -2.40 -14.29 -0.42
CA PHE A 285 -3.86 -14.18 -0.49
C PHE A 285 -4.31 -12.73 -0.26
N LEU A 286 -3.72 -12.06 0.73
CA LEU A 286 -4.05 -10.67 1.04
C LEU A 286 -3.66 -9.73 -0.11
N ASP A 287 -2.60 -10.04 -0.85
CA ASP A 287 -2.17 -9.30 -2.04
C ASP A 287 -3.26 -9.27 -3.12
N ARG A 288 -3.93 -10.39 -3.36
CA ARG A 288 -5.06 -10.47 -4.28
C ARG A 288 -6.23 -9.59 -3.83
N CYS A 289 -6.54 -9.62 -2.52
CA CYS A 289 -7.61 -8.82 -1.96
C CYS A 289 -7.29 -7.31 -2.07
N ARG A 290 -6.07 -6.88 -1.70
CA ARG A 290 -5.67 -5.47 -1.79
C ARG A 290 -5.58 -4.97 -3.22
N THR A 291 -5.06 -5.79 -4.16
CA THR A 291 -5.01 -5.44 -5.58
C THR A 291 -6.40 -5.25 -6.17
N THR A 292 -7.35 -6.09 -5.78
CA THR A 292 -8.76 -5.92 -6.19
C THR A 292 -9.33 -4.58 -5.73
N VAL A 293 -9.02 -4.18 -4.50
CA VAL A 293 -9.45 -2.88 -3.96
C VAL A 293 -8.74 -1.72 -4.66
N ASN A 294 -7.43 -1.84 -4.95
CA ASN A 294 -6.68 -0.83 -5.70
C ASN A 294 -7.31 -0.60 -7.08
N VAL A 295 -7.56 -1.66 -7.86
CA VAL A 295 -8.19 -1.56 -9.19
C VAL A 295 -9.62 -0.99 -9.10
N TRP A 296 -10.35 -1.31 -8.02
CA TRP A 296 -11.65 -0.72 -7.76
C TRP A 296 -11.55 0.79 -7.52
N GLY A 297 -10.59 1.23 -6.71
CA GLY A 297 -10.25 2.63 -6.48
C GLY A 297 -9.85 3.35 -7.76
N ASP A 298 -9.01 2.73 -8.61
CA ASP A 298 -8.58 3.26 -9.91
C ASP A 298 -9.79 3.56 -10.81
N SER A 299 -10.70 2.59 -10.92
CA SER A 299 -11.91 2.72 -11.74
C SER A 299 -12.81 3.85 -11.25
N ILE A 300 -12.98 3.99 -9.93
CA ILE A 300 -13.74 5.08 -9.33
C ILE A 300 -13.03 6.41 -9.55
N GLY A 301 -11.72 6.48 -9.39
CA GLY A 301 -10.92 7.66 -9.67
C GLY A 301 -11.11 8.17 -11.08
N ALA A 302 -11.12 7.27 -12.07
CA ALA A 302 -11.39 7.62 -13.46
C ALA A 302 -12.79 8.23 -13.66
N ALA A 303 -13.83 7.66 -13.05
CA ALA A 303 -15.18 8.19 -13.11
C ALA A 303 -15.33 9.55 -12.40
N VAL A 304 -14.60 9.74 -11.29
CA VAL A 304 -14.59 11.02 -10.57
C VAL A 304 -13.96 12.12 -11.40
N VAL A 305 -12.79 11.86 -11.97
CA VAL A 305 -12.08 12.83 -12.83
C VAL A 305 -12.91 13.16 -14.06
N ASP A 306 -13.49 12.17 -14.72
CA ASP A 306 -14.40 12.33 -15.86
C ASP A 306 -15.55 13.30 -15.54
N THR A 307 -16.26 13.05 -14.44
CA THR A 307 -17.36 13.89 -13.99
C THR A 307 -16.93 15.31 -13.59
N LEU A 308 -15.74 15.46 -12.99
CA LEU A 308 -15.23 16.78 -12.63
C LEU A 308 -14.82 17.57 -13.85
N GLU A 309 -14.25 16.93 -14.87
CA GLU A 309 -13.90 17.56 -16.15
C GLU A 309 -15.16 18.04 -16.89
N GLU A 310 -16.20 17.19 -17.00
CA GLU A 310 -17.48 17.60 -17.57
C GLU A 310 -18.04 18.86 -16.91
N LYS A 311 -18.12 18.87 -15.58
CA LYS A 311 -18.62 20.01 -14.80
C LYS A 311 -17.75 21.27 -14.97
N TRP A 312 -16.45 21.12 -15.18
CA TRP A 312 -15.54 22.24 -15.40
C TRP A 312 -15.76 22.87 -16.78
N VAL A 313 -15.90 22.04 -17.80
CA VAL A 313 -16.22 22.49 -19.19
C VAL A 313 -17.59 23.18 -19.25
N GLU A 314 -18.62 22.61 -18.60
CA GLU A 314 -19.95 23.22 -18.52
C GLU A 314 -19.96 24.61 -17.85
N ARG A 315 -19.01 24.87 -16.95
CA ARG A 315 -18.84 26.19 -16.29
C ARG A 315 -18.01 27.19 -17.10
N GLY A 316 -17.67 26.88 -18.35
CA GLY A 316 -16.92 27.77 -19.26
C GLY A 316 -15.40 27.70 -19.07
N GLY A 317 -14.88 26.62 -18.54
CA GLY A 317 -13.44 26.36 -18.53
C GLY A 317 -12.93 26.15 -19.96
N GLU A 318 -11.79 26.76 -20.29
CA GLU A 318 -11.12 26.53 -21.57
C GLU A 318 -10.39 25.17 -21.55
N ASN A 319 -10.38 24.45 -22.67
CA ASN A 319 -9.70 23.18 -22.90
C ASN A 319 -8.18 23.34 -22.98
#